data_f2a41939afaa3b7180deeb17b974f91c
#
_entry.id   f2a41939afaa3b7180deeb17b974f91c
#
_cell.length_a   1.000
_cell.length_b   1.000
_cell.length_c   1.000
_cell.angle_alpha   90.00
_cell.angle_beta   90.00
_cell.angle_gamma   90.00
#
_symmetry.space_group_name_H-M   'P 1'
#
loop_
_entity.id
_entity.type
_entity.pdbx_description
1 polymer ?
#
loop_
_entity_poly.entity_id
_entity_poly.type
_entity_poly.pdbx_seq_one_letter_code
_entity_poly.pdbx_strand_id
1 'polypeptide(L)'
;VLSHMKLNDFARARVSMGKLNTAVAGYSTAMYQANLLEMELALAAGDKMTMQKMVALLRASSPATSSTPLKNRAVLFLISNAQIVNNEADKAAPALRVWVGAHPQDALAWQLLSKAYSAQKQTIRAIRADAEGQVAMLDYAAALDRFRAAQEMVKTFASAQDRDFIEEAIVDVRTRQVQELLKLQLKDEKDLTR
;
A
#
# COMPACT_ATOMS: atom_id res chain seq x y z
N VAL A 1 -6.45 -22.96 8.10
CA VAL A 1 -5.48 -21.86 8.27
C VAL A 1 -6.22 -20.58 8.62
N LEU A 2 -7.02 -20.02 7.70
CA LEU A 2 -7.68 -18.71 7.87
C LEU A 2 -8.52 -18.58 9.16
N SER A 3 -9.27 -19.62 9.55
CA SER A 3 -10.05 -19.60 10.78
C SER A 3 -9.17 -19.45 12.03
N HIS A 4 -8.03 -20.14 12.07
CA HIS A 4 -7.07 -20.02 13.16
C HIS A 4 -6.38 -18.64 13.17
N MET A 5 -6.08 -18.09 12.00
CA MET A 5 -5.54 -16.72 11.90
C MET A 5 -6.51 -15.67 12.47
N LYS A 6 -7.81 -15.78 12.14
CA LYS A 6 -8.87 -14.88 12.67
C LYS A 6 -9.01 -14.98 14.19
N LEU A 7 -8.70 -16.12 14.78
CA LEU A 7 -8.71 -16.35 16.23
C LEU A 7 -7.35 -16.01 16.88
N ASN A 8 -6.38 -15.49 16.13
CA ASN A 8 -5.00 -15.25 16.56
C ASN A 8 -4.27 -16.52 17.06
N ASP A 9 -4.77 -17.72 16.70
CA ASP A 9 -4.14 -18.99 17.03
C ASP A 9 -3.11 -19.37 15.95
N PHE A 10 -2.01 -18.66 15.95
CA PHE A 10 -0.95 -18.83 14.96
C PHE A 10 -0.24 -20.17 15.05
N ALA A 11 -0.26 -20.82 16.24
CA ALA A 11 0.32 -22.16 16.41
C ALA A 11 -0.47 -23.20 15.60
N ARG A 12 -1.79 -23.26 15.77
CA ARG A 12 -2.65 -24.16 14.98
C ARG A 12 -2.71 -23.76 13.51
N ALA A 13 -2.64 -22.45 13.20
CA ALA A 13 -2.56 -21.99 11.83
C ALA A 13 -1.31 -22.57 11.11
N ARG A 14 -0.13 -22.54 11.76
CA ARG A 14 1.12 -23.13 11.20
C ARG A 14 1.01 -24.63 11.01
N VAL A 15 0.43 -25.37 11.96
CA VAL A 15 0.20 -26.82 11.79
C VAL A 15 -0.68 -27.10 10.58
N SER A 16 -1.78 -26.33 10.44
CA SER A 16 -2.68 -26.45 9.29
C SER A 16 -2.00 -26.07 7.98
N MET A 17 -1.12 -25.07 8.00
CA MET A 17 -0.32 -24.68 6.85
C MET A 17 0.66 -25.76 6.41
N GLY A 18 1.34 -26.43 7.35
CA GLY A 18 2.21 -27.56 7.06
C GLY A 18 1.47 -28.72 6.36
N LYS A 19 0.25 -29.07 6.84
CA LYS A 19 -0.60 -30.05 6.19
C LYS A 19 -1.00 -29.64 4.77
N LEU A 20 -1.35 -28.37 4.57
CA LEU A 20 -1.68 -27.83 3.25
C LEU A 20 -0.48 -27.93 2.31
N ASN A 21 0.70 -27.49 2.72
CA ASN A 21 1.92 -27.55 1.91
C ASN A 21 2.25 -28.99 1.47
N THR A 22 2.07 -29.96 2.36
CA THR A 22 2.24 -31.38 2.02
C THR A 22 1.20 -31.85 1.00
N ALA A 23 -0.06 -31.46 1.16
CA ALA A 23 -1.14 -31.87 0.27
C ALA A 23 -1.03 -31.28 -1.15
N VAL A 24 -0.48 -30.06 -1.29
CA VAL A 24 -0.31 -29.38 -2.58
C VAL A 24 1.06 -29.62 -3.22
N ALA A 25 1.92 -30.42 -2.59
CA ALA A 25 3.25 -30.73 -3.12
C ALA A 25 3.11 -31.38 -4.52
N GLY A 26 3.80 -30.80 -5.50
CA GLY A 26 3.74 -31.24 -6.91
C GLY A 26 2.68 -30.55 -7.76
N TYR A 27 1.78 -29.75 -7.21
CA TYR A 27 0.77 -28.99 -7.95
C TYR A 27 1.17 -27.49 -7.97
N SER A 28 1.82 -27.04 -9.04
CA SER A 28 2.42 -25.69 -9.13
C SER A 28 1.46 -24.54 -8.81
N THR A 29 0.23 -24.59 -9.35
CA THR A 29 -0.79 -23.56 -9.10
C THR A 29 -1.26 -23.56 -7.65
N ALA A 30 -1.52 -24.74 -7.09
CA ALA A 30 -1.95 -24.87 -5.69
C ALA A 30 -0.84 -24.44 -4.72
N MET A 31 0.41 -24.78 -5.05
CA MET A 31 1.58 -24.37 -4.29
C MET A 31 1.77 -22.86 -4.29
N TYR A 32 1.52 -22.20 -5.45
CA TYR A 32 1.55 -20.74 -5.52
C TYR A 32 0.49 -20.10 -4.59
N GLN A 33 -0.74 -20.62 -4.58
CA GLN A 33 -1.80 -20.15 -3.66
C GLN A 33 -1.44 -20.42 -2.19
N ALA A 34 -0.85 -21.56 -1.89
CA ALA A 34 -0.37 -21.88 -0.55
C ALA A 34 0.74 -20.90 -0.10
N ASN A 35 1.65 -20.52 -0.98
CA ASN A 35 2.70 -19.54 -0.69
C ASN A 35 2.12 -18.15 -0.39
N LEU A 36 1.07 -17.71 -1.08
CA LEU A 36 0.37 -16.47 -0.76
C LEU A 36 -0.25 -16.53 0.64
N LEU A 37 -0.92 -17.63 0.97
CA LEU A 37 -1.51 -17.83 2.29
C LEU A 37 -0.46 -17.94 3.41
N GLU A 38 0.69 -18.55 3.13
CA GLU A 38 1.80 -18.62 4.08
C GLU A 38 2.39 -17.23 4.34
N MET A 39 2.45 -16.37 3.31
CA MET A 39 2.85 -14.98 3.46
C MET A 39 1.85 -14.17 4.32
N GLU A 40 0.54 -14.36 4.10
CA GLU A 40 -0.49 -13.75 4.94
C GLU A 40 -0.38 -14.18 6.40
N LEU A 41 -0.15 -15.47 6.64
CA LEU A 41 0.07 -16.02 7.98
C LEU A 41 1.33 -15.42 8.63
N ALA A 42 2.42 -15.31 7.89
CA ALA A 42 3.66 -14.73 8.38
C ALA A 42 3.48 -13.23 8.74
N LEU A 43 2.76 -12.47 7.93
CA LEU A 43 2.41 -11.07 8.20
C LEU A 43 1.56 -10.95 9.47
N ALA A 44 0.51 -11.76 9.60
CA ALA A 44 -0.38 -11.72 10.77
C ALA A 44 0.35 -12.13 12.07
N ALA A 45 1.28 -13.08 11.96
CA ALA A 45 2.07 -13.57 13.11
C ALA A 45 3.32 -12.73 13.41
N GLY A 46 3.66 -11.74 12.58
CA GLY A 46 4.90 -10.96 12.71
C GLY A 46 6.18 -11.76 12.48
N ASP A 47 6.10 -12.88 11.73
CA ASP A 47 7.22 -13.80 11.49
C ASP A 47 8.13 -13.30 10.37
N LYS A 48 9.12 -12.47 10.75
CA LYS A 48 10.03 -11.81 9.81
C LYS A 48 10.84 -12.79 8.95
N MET A 49 11.27 -13.93 9.50
CA MET A 49 12.04 -14.92 8.75
C MET A 49 11.20 -15.56 7.63
N THR A 50 9.99 -15.97 7.97
CA THR A 50 9.06 -16.52 6.97
C THR A 50 8.67 -15.45 5.94
N MET A 51 8.43 -14.20 6.34
CA MET A 51 8.18 -13.10 5.40
C MET A 51 9.31 -12.95 4.38
N GLN A 52 10.57 -12.91 4.81
CA GLN A 52 11.73 -12.78 3.90
C GLN A 52 11.82 -13.95 2.92
N LYS A 53 11.64 -15.19 3.42
CA LYS A 53 11.60 -16.39 2.58
C LYS A 53 10.48 -16.30 1.54
N MET A 54 9.28 -15.92 1.94
CA MET A 54 8.14 -15.82 1.03
C MET A 54 8.30 -14.69 0.01
N VAL A 55 8.88 -13.56 0.39
CA VAL A 55 9.23 -12.49 -0.58
C VAL A 55 10.13 -13.03 -1.68
N ALA A 56 11.17 -13.79 -1.33
CA ALA A 56 12.08 -14.39 -2.31
C ALA A 56 11.36 -15.39 -3.22
N LEU A 57 10.53 -16.29 -2.66
CA LEU A 57 9.76 -17.28 -3.41
C LEU A 57 8.74 -16.64 -4.35
N LEU A 58 7.96 -15.66 -3.89
CA LEU A 58 6.94 -15.00 -4.68
C LEU A 58 7.55 -14.18 -5.82
N ARG A 59 8.72 -13.57 -5.60
CA ARG A 59 9.46 -12.89 -6.66
C ARG A 59 9.99 -13.87 -7.70
N ALA A 60 10.55 -15.00 -7.28
CA ALA A 60 11.05 -16.03 -8.19
C ALA A 60 9.93 -16.68 -9.01
N SER A 61 8.73 -16.82 -8.45
CA SER A 61 7.54 -17.37 -9.10
C SER A 61 6.83 -16.37 -10.03
N SER A 62 7.16 -15.09 -9.94
CA SER A 62 6.61 -14.05 -10.81
C SER A 62 7.57 -13.86 -11.99
N PRO A 63 7.10 -13.90 -13.25
CA PRO A 63 7.93 -13.65 -14.42
C PRO A 63 8.40 -12.17 -14.54
N ALA A 64 8.35 -11.42 -13.46
CA ALA A 64 8.83 -10.07 -13.39
C ALA A 64 10.36 -10.06 -13.36
N THR A 65 10.97 -9.56 -14.40
CA THR A 65 12.36 -9.07 -14.36
C THR A 65 12.43 -7.87 -13.40
N SER A 66 13.60 -7.56 -12.88
CA SER A 66 13.82 -6.42 -11.97
C SER A 66 13.33 -5.06 -12.50
N SER A 67 13.03 -4.97 -13.79
CA SER A 67 12.48 -3.80 -14.50
C SER A 67 10.97 -3.89 -14.78
N THR A 68 10.32 -5.02 -14.52
CA THR A 68 8.87 -5.17 -14.79
C THR A 68 8.11 -5.07 -13.46
N PRO A 69 7.17 -4.12 -13.34
CA PRO A 69 6.35 -3.99 -12.13
C PRO A 69 5.59 -5.30 -11.87
N LEU A 70 5.41 -5.64 -10.59
CA LEU A 70 4.60 -6.78 -10.18
C LEU A 70 3.17 -6.58 -10.73
N LYS A 71 2.80 -7.36 -11.75
CA LYS A 71 1.50 -7.26 -12.41
C LYS A 71 0.36 -7.80 -11.56
N ASN A 72 0.68 -8.61 -10.56
CA ASN A 72 -0.32 -9.19 -9.66
C ASN A 72 -0.46 -8.32 -8.41
N ARG A 73 -1.63 -7.70 -8.26
CA ARG A 73 -1.96 -6.82 -7.13
C ARG A 73 -1.76 -7.50 -5.77
N ALA A 74 -2.22 -8.75 -5.61
CA ALA A 74 -2.10 -9.46 -4.34
C ALA A 74 -0.63 -9.68 -3.94
N VAL A 75 0.20 -10.08 -4.90
CA VAL A 75 1.65 -10.27 -4.68
C VAL A 75 2.32 -8.94 -4.34
N LEU A 76 2.01 -7.87 -5.08
CA LEU A 76 2.53 -6.54 -4.78
C LEU A 76 2.23 -6.14 -3.35
N PHE A 77 0.97 -6.30 -2.93
CA PHE A 77 0.52 -5.92 -1.59
C PHE A 77 1.20 -6.72 -0.49
N LEU A 78 1.27 -8.04 -0.66
CA LEU A 78 1.91 -8.92 0.33
C LEU A 78 3.40 -8.63 0.46
N ILE A 79 4.11 -8.50 -0.67
CA ILE A 79 5.54 -8.20 -0.67
C ILE A 79 5.80 -6.82 -0.07
N SER A 80 5.03 -5.80 -0.46
CA SER A 80 5.22 -4.44 0.04
C SER A 80 4.93 -4.34 1.55
N ASN A 81 3.88 -5.01 2.04
CA ASN A 81 3.61 -5.07 3.48
C ASN A 81 4.77 -5.73 4.24
N ALA A 82 5.26 -6.87 3.76
CA ALA A 82 6.39 -7.56 4.40
C ALA A 82 7.66 -6.70 4.42
N GLN A 83 7.94 -6.00 3.32
CA GLN A 83 9.08 -5.09 3.25
C GLN A 83 8.95 -3.94 4.24
N ILE A 84 7.76 -3.34 4.37
CA ILE A 84 7.51 -2.26 5.35
C ILE A 84 7.72 -2.78 6.78
N VAL A 85 7.15 -3.94 7.12
CA VAL A 85 7.28 -4.57 8.45
C VAL A 85 8.74 -4.94 8.76
N ASN A 86 9.50 -5.31 7.75
CA ASN A 86 10.92 -5.65 7.89
C ASN A 86 11.87 -4.44 7.84
N ASN A 87 11.34 -3.21 7.89
CA ASN A 87 12.10 -1.96 7.75
C ASN A 87 12.81 -1.81 6.39
N GLU A 88 12.25 -2.39 5.35
CA GLU A 88 12.72 -2.32 3.96
C GLU A 88 11.75 -1.51 3.08
N ALA A 89 11.17 -0.46 3.65
CA ALA A 89 10.16 0.38 2.96
C ALA A 89 10.72 1.09 1.72
N ASP A 90 12.03 1.30 1.66
CA ASP A 90 12.76 1.80 0.50
C ASP A 90 12.61 0.89 -0.73
N LYS A 91 12.47 -0.43 -0.52
CA LYS A 91 12.24 -1.42 -1.58
C LYS A 91 10.76 -1.50 -1.99
N ALA A 92 9.84 -1.17 -1.08
CA ALA A 92 8.40 -1.21 -1.34
C ALA A 92 7.91 0.02 -2.14
N ALA A 93 8.36 1.21 -1.77
CA ALA A 93 7.85 2.46 -2.33
C ALA A 93 7.98 2.58 -3.86
N PRO A 94 9.09 2.21 -4.53
CA PRO A 94 9.20 2.30 -5.98
C PRO A 94 8.15 1.46 -6.72
N ALA A 95 7.91 0.21 -6.29
CA ALA A 95 6.94 -0.67 -6.91
C ALA A 95 5.50 -0.15 -6.73
N LEU A 96 5.17 0.34 -5.53
CA LEU A 96 3.88 0.96 -5.24
C LEU A 96 3.65 2.24 -6.05
N ARG A 97 4.68 3.10 -6.22
CA ARG A 97 4.58 4.30 -7.05
C ARG A 97 4.22 3.97 -8.50
N VAL A 98 4.87 2.96 -9.07
CA VAL A 98 4.56 2.51 -10.44
C VAL A 98 3.12 1.99 -10.51
N TRP A 99 2.69 1.23 -9.50
CA TRP A 99 1.33 0.69 -9.45
C TRP A 99 0.27 1.78 -9.38
N VAL A 100 0.37 2.74 -8.45
CA VAL A 100 -0.62 3.82 -8.32
C VAL A 100 -0.62 4.75 -9.52
N GLY A 101 0.50 4.90 -10.23
CA GLY A 101 0.56 5.61 -11.50
C GLY A 101 -0.27 4.95 -12.61
N ALA A 102 -0.31 3.62 -12.64
CA ALA A 102 -1.12 2.84 -13.58
C ALA A 102 -2.56 2.62 -13.08
N HIS A 103 -2.79 2.64 -11.77
CA HIS A 103 -4.06 2.36 -11.11
C HIS A 103 -4.39 3.43 -10.07
N PRO A 104 -4.67 4.68 -10.48
CA PRO A 104 -4.84 5.82 -9.56
C PRO A 104 -6.06 5.68 -8.65
N GLN A 105 -7.02 4.82 -8.99
CA GLN A 105 -8.21 4.54 -8.18
C GLN A 105 -8.01 3.42 -7.16
N ASP A 106 -6.81 2.84 -7.05
CA ASP A 106 -6.53 1.81 -6.05
C ASP A 106 -6.20 2.44 -4.69
N ALA A 107 -7.23 2.74 -3.91
CA ALA A 107 -7.11 3.39 -2.61
C ALA A 107 -6.19 2.63 -1.65
N LEU A 108 -6.24 1.28 -1.64
CA LEU A 108 -5.39 0.47 -0.76
C LEU A 108 -3.91 0.56 -1.16
N ALA A 109 -3.61 0.67 -2.46
CA ALA A 109 -2.24 0.87 -2.92
C ALA A 109 -1.69 2.23 -2.46
N TRP A 110 -2.50 3.28 -2.52
CA TRP A 110 -2.15 4.60 -2.00
C TRP A 110 -1.90 4.57 -0.49
N GLN A 111 -2.78 3.90 0.28
CA GLN A 111 -2.59 3.75 1.73
C GLN A 111 -1.30 3.00 2.06
N LEU A 112 -0.98 1.95 1.28
CA LEU A 112 0.25 1.20 1.49
C LEU A 112 1.49 2.02 1.13
N LEU A 113 1.41 2.84 0.07
CA LEU A 113 2.45 3.79 -0.31
C LEU A 113 2.66 4.86 0.78
N SER A 114 1.57 5.37 1.37
CA SER A 114 1.65 6.28 2.51
C SER A 114 2.41 5.66 3.69
N LYS A 115 2.09 4.40 4.04
CA LYS A 115 2.83 3.66 5.08
C LYS A 115 4.31 3.50 4.74
N ALA A 116 4.64 3.20 3.48
CA ALA A 116 6.01 3.06 3.04
C ALA A 116 6.79 4.38 3.16
N TYR A 117 6.19 5.50 2.78
CA TYR A 117 6.79 6.83 2.94
C TYR A 117 6.92 7.24 4.42
N SER A 118 5.93 6.93 5.26
CA SER A 118 5.98 7.18 6.70
C SER A 118 7.15 6.43 7.34
N ALA A 119 7.35 5.16 6.99
CA ALA A 119 8.46 4.36 7.48
C ALA A 119 9.84 4.92 7.05
N GLN A 120 9.89 5.62 5.90
CA GLN A 120 11.07 6.32 5.41
C GLN A 120 11.22 7.76 5.95
N LYS A 121 10.32 8.20 6.86
CA LYS A 121 10.27 9.58 7.38
C LYS A 121 10.04 10.65 6.30
N GLN A 122 9.49 10.27 5.15
CA GLN A 122 9.12 11.18 4.06
C GLN A 122 7.69 11.72 4.27
N THR A 123 7.53 12.56 5.29
CA THR A 123 6.22 12.90 5.86
C THR A 123 5.28 13.56 4.85
N ILE A 124 5.75 14.51 4.03
CA ILE A 124 4.90 15.17 3.03
C ILE A 124 4.41 14.18 1.99
N ARG A 125 5.30 13.33 1.48
CA ARG A 125 4.92 12.27 0.53
C ARG A 125 3.93 11.29 1.13
N ALA A 126 4.08 10.98 2.44
CA ALA A 126 3.15 10.11 3.14
C ALA A 126 1.75 10.73 3.25
N ILE A 127 1.66 12.00 3.64
CA ILE A 127 0.39 12.73 3.75
C ILE A 127 -0.27 12.87 2.37
N ARG A 128 0.51 13.19 1.32
CA ARG A 128 0.00 13.24 -0.05
C ARG A 128 -0.54 11.89 -0.51
N ALA A 129 0.20 10.80 -0.28
CA ALA A 129 -0.27 9.47 -0.67
C ALA A 129 -1.55 9.08 0.10
N ASP A 130 -1.69 9.46 1.37
CA ASP A 130 -2.93 9.27 2.14
C ASP A 130 -4.08 10.08 1.54
N ALA A 131 -3.84 11.36 1.17
CA ALA A 131 -4.83 12.20 0.49
C ALA A 131 -5.30 11.60 -0.84
N GLU A 132 -4.38 11.08 -1.67
CA GLU A 132 -4.74 10.41 -2.93
C GLU A 132 -5.54 9.12 -2.67
N GLY A 133 -5.28 8.42 -1.58
CA GLY A 133 -6.11 7.30 -1.13
C GLY A 133 -7.55 7.72 -0.84
N GLN A 134 -7.77 8.89 -0.21
CA GLN A 134 -9.11 9.44 0.01
C GLN A 134 -9.76 9.87 -1.31
N VAL A 135 -9.00 10.48 -2.24
CA VAL A 135 -9.50 10.79 -3.59
C VAL A 135 -9.98 9.52 -4.29
N ALA A 136 -9.21 8.44 -4.22
CA ALA A 136 -9.58 7.15 -4.82
C ALA A 136 -10.84 6.52 -4.19
N MET A 137 -11.18 6.89 -2.94
CA MET A 137 -12.44 6.52 -2.26
C MET A 137 -13.57 7.52 -2.51
N LEU A 138 -13.34 8.56 -3.32
CA LEU A 138 -14.28 9.66 -3.59
C LEU A 138 -14.61 10.50 -2.33
N ASP A 139 -13.81 10.38 -1.28
CA ASP A 139 -13.92 11.24 -0.08
C ASP A 139 -13.07 12.51 -0.28
N TYR A 140 -13.61 13.42 -1.09
CA TYR A 140 -12.90 14.67 -1.43
C TYR A 140 -12.75 15.61 -0.25
N ALA A 141 -13.64 15.55 0.73
CA ALA A 141 -13.54 16.37 1.94
C ALA A 141 -12.33 15.93 2.77
N ALA A 142 -12.22 14.64 3.09
CA ALA A 142 -11.06 14.09 3.81
C ALA A 142 -9.76 14.26 3.02
N ALA A 143 -9.79 14.08 1.70
CA ALA A 143 -8.63 14.31 0.85
C ALA A 143 -8.13 15.76 0.94
N LEU A 144 -9.04 16.73 0.86
CA LEU A 144 -8.70 18.15 0.93
C LEU A 144 -8.08 18.52 2.28
N ASP A 145 -8.58 17.97 3.38
CA ASP A 145 -8.01 18.17 4.71
C ASP A 145 -6.58 17.64 4.80
N ARG A 146 -6.30 16.47 4.22
CA ARG A 146 -4.95 15.91 4.14
C ARG A 146 -4.00 16.75 3.30
N PHE A 147 -4.45 17.21 2.12
CA PHE A 147 -3.64 18.10 1.28
C PHE A 147 -3.30 19.41 1.98
N ARG A 148 -4.28 20.03 2.68
CA ARG A 148 -4.04 21.23 3.48
C ARG A 148 -3.05 20.98 4.61
N ALA A 149 -3.15 19.83 5.30
CA ALA A 149 -2.18 19.45 6.33
C ALA A 149 -0.77 19.33 5.76
N ALA A 150 -0.61 18.79 4.54
CA ALA A 150 0.68 18.76 3.85
C ALA A 150 1.21 20.18 3.56
N GLN A 151 0.36 21.10 3.07
CA GLN A 151 0.72 22.50 2.83
C GLN A 151 1.15 23.22 4.10
N GLU A 152 0.45 23.03 5.22
CA GLU A 152 0.82 23.64 6.50
C GLU A 152 2.17 23.08 6.98
N MET A 153 2.41 21.77 6.83
CA MET A 153 3.69 21.17 7.21
C MET A 153 4.87 21.75 6.41
N VAL A 154 4.69 22.00 5.11
CA VAL A 154 5.72 22.65 4.27
C VAL A 154 6.17 23.98 4.85
N LYS A 155 5.24 24.77 5.41
CA LYS A 155 5.54 26.07 6.02
C LYS A 155 6.40 25.96 7.29
N THR A 156 6.44 24.80 7.92
CA THR A 156 7.23 24.58 9.15
C THR A 156 8.71 24.27 8.88
N PHE A 157 9.11 24.04 7.63
CA PHE A 157 10.51 23.80 7.31
C PHE A 157 11.38 25.04 7.51
N ALA A 158 12.42 24.90 8.34
CA ALA A 158 13.28 25.98 8.72
C ALA A 158 14.20 26.48 7.61
N SER A 159 14.51 25.62 6.62
CA SER A 159 15.43 25.97 5.53
C SER A 159 14.91 25.49 4.17
N ALA A 160 15.34 26.19 3.12
CA ALA A 160 15.03 25.79 1.74
C ALA A 160 15.68 24.45 1.35
N GLN A 161 16.77 24.06 2.03
CA GLN A 161 17.47 22.80 1.77
C GLN A 161 16.66 21.58 2.22
N ASP A 162 15.76 21.75 3.20
CA ASP A 162 14.91 20.69 3.71
C ASP A 162 13.64 20.49 2.87
N ARG A 163 13.40 21.36 1.88
CA ARG A 163 12.19 21.42 1.09
C ARG A 163 12.29 20.60 -0.20
N ASP A 164 11.28 19.76 -0.45
CA ASP A 164 11.07 19.10 -1.73
C ASP A 164 10.10 19.95 -2.58
N PHE A 165 10.64 20.92 -3.31
CA PHE A 165 9.86 21.87 -4.11
C PHE A 165 8.96 21.17 -5.16
N ILE A 166 9.39 20.01 -5.65
CA ILE A 166 8.60 19.24 -6.61
C ILE A 166 7.36 18.67 -5.91
N GLU A 167 7.56 18.08 -4.73
CA GLU A 167 6.47 17.51 -3.94
C GLU A 167 5.49 18.59 -3.48
N GLU A 168 6.00 19.76 -3.07
CA GLU A 168 5.18 20.94 -2.72
C GLU A 168 4.32 21.39 -3.88
N ALA A 169 4.88 21.53 -5.07
CA ALA A 169 4.15 21.92 -6.27
C ALA A 169 3.06 20.89 -6.61
N ILE A 170 3.32 19.60 -6.45
CA ILE A 170 2.32 18.55 -6.65
C ILE A 170 1.18 18.72 -5.64
N VAL A 171 1.49 18.91 -4.36
CA VAL A 171 0.48 19.11 -3.31
C VAL A 171 -0.40 20.31 -3.62
N ASP A 172 0.18 21.44 -4.06
CA ASP A 172 -0.58 22.66 -4.39
C ASP A 172 -1.53 22.48 -5.59
N VAL A 173 -1.05 21.80 -6.63
CA VAL A 173 -1.87 21.50 -7.80
C VAL A 173 -3.02 20.56 -7.42
N ARG A 174 -2.71 19.49 -6.67
CA ARG A 174 -3.71 18.50 -6.25
C ARG A 174 -4.75 19.11 -5.30
N THR A 175 -4.33 19.97 -4.36
CA THR A 175 -5.27 20.68 -3.48
C THR A 175 -6.34 21.43 -4.27
N ARG A 176 -5.94 22.19 -5.29
CA ARG A 176 -6.88 22.93 -6.15
C ARG A 176 -7.80 22.00 -6.93
N GLN A 177 -7.25 20.93 -7.51
CA GLN A 177 -8.05 19.94 -8.26
C GLN A 177 -9.11 19.27 -7.38
N VAL A 178 -8.72 18.83 -6.19
CA VAL A 178 -9.64 18.17 -5.25
C VAL A 178 -10.69 19.15 -4.71
N GLN A 179 -10.32 20.41 -4.52
CA GLN A 179 -11.30 21.45 -4.14
C GLN A 179 -12.39 21.63 -5.19
N GLU A 180 -12.06 21.59 -6.48
CA GLU A 180 -13.05 21.63 -7.55
C GLU A 180 -13.91 20.36 -7.61
N LEU A 181 -13.31 19.18 -7.41
CA LEU A 181 -14.05 17.92 -7.33
C LEU A 181 -15.07 17.93 -6.18
N LEU A 182 -14.67 18.43 -5.01
CA LEU A 182 -15.58 18.57 -3.86
C LEU A 182 -16.74 19.52 -4.16
N LYS A 183 -16.49 20.65 -4.84
CA LYS A 183 -17.56 21.59 -5.24
C LYS A 183 -18.57 20.92 -6.18
N LEU A 184 -18.08 20.13 -7.14
CA LEU A 184 -18.94 19.39 -8.07
C LEU A 184 -19.79 18.36 -7.33
N GLN A 185 -19.18 17.56 -6.45
CA GLN A 185 -19.89 16.58 -5.64
C GLN A 185 -21.03 17.22 -4.83
N LEU A 186 -20.73 18.33 -4.13
CA LEU A 186 -21.72 19.04 -3.32
C LEU A 186 -22.84 19.68 -4.16
N LYS A 187 -22.58 20.04 -5.41
CA LYS A 187 -23.60 20.52 -6.34
C LYS A 187 -24.52 19.38 -6.77
N ASP A 188 -23.96 18.26 -7.16
CA ASP A 188 -24.73 17.09 -7.60
C ASP A 188 -25.64 16.55 -6.47
N GLU A 189 -25.14 16.53 -5.23
CA GLU A 189 -25.93 16.16 -4.04
C GLU A 189 -27.14 17.10 -3.83
N LYS A 190 -26.95 18.40 -4.04
CA LYS A 190 -28.05 19.40 -3.93
C LYS A 190 -29.08 19.25 -5.03
N ASP A 191 -28.65 18.91 -6.24
CA ASP A 191 -29.54 18.74 -7.39
C ASP A 191 -30.37 17.46 -7.28
N LEU A 192 -29.82 16.40 -6.63
CA LEU A 192 -30.54 15.15 -6.33
C LEU A 192 -31.57 15.27 -5.20
N THR A 193 -31.47 16.29 -4.35
CA THR A 193 -32.37 16.52 -3.20
C THR A 193 -33.48 17.52 -3.49
N ARG A 194 -33.58 18.03 -4.72
CA ARG A 194 -34.63 18.92 -5.23
C ARG A 194 -35.61 18.17 -6.12
#